data_d89a4a95ed4c4c709386befca32018af
#
_entry.id   d89a4a95ed4c4c709386befca32018af
#
_cell.length_a   1.000
_cell.length_b   1.000
_cell.length_c   1.000
_cell.angle_alpha   90.00
_cell.angle_beta   90.00
_cell.angle_gamma   90.00
#
_symmetry.space_group_name_H-M   'P 1'
#
loop_
_entity.id
_entity.type
_entity.pdbx_description
1 polymer ?
#
loop_
_entity_poly.entity_id
_entity_poly.type
_entity_poly.pdbx_seq_one_letter_code
_entity_poly.pdbx_strand_id
1 'polypeptide(L)'
;MRIISGTHKGIIIHAPKGLPVRPTTDRAKESLFNILENNFDFEKLTCLDLFSGTGNVAYEFCSRGAKKVTSVDIDFGCIKFIKETILKHQFTQMTAVKKDVFSYMNQCTDQFDIIFADAPYALDKLPTIPMVVFEKQLLNPNAWLIVEHQSNLDLSQQKYFFEKRNYGQSTFSFFKNS
;
A
#
# COMPACT_ATOMS: atom_id res chain seq x y z
N MET A 1 -12.13 -9.27 -3.58
CA MET A 1 -11.00 -8.64 -4.28
C MET A 1 -10.33 -9.69 -5.19
N ARG A 2 -9.84 -9.30 -6.35
CA ARG A 2 -9.23 -10.21 -7.34
C ARG A 2 -7.75 -9.85 -7.52
N ILE A 3 -6.87 -10.86 -7.60
CA ILE A 3 -5.47 -10.67 -7.98
C ILE A 3 -5.41 -10.54 -9.50
N ILE A 4 -4.78 -9.47 -10.00
CA ILE A 4 -4.84 -9.07 -11.42
C ILE A 4 -3.74 -9.73 -12.24
N SER A 5 -2.53 -9.84 -11.68
CA SER A 5 -1.36 -10.36 -12.40
C SER A 5 -0.45 -11.21 -11.51
N GLY A 6 0.62 -11.76 -12.08
CA GLY A 6 1.63 -12.54 -11.38
C GLY A 6 1.23 -14.00 -11.16
N THR A 7 1.92 -14.66 -10.23
CA THR A 7 1.81 -16.12 -9.97
C THR A 7 0.43 -16.55 -9.45
N HIS A 8 -0.33 -15.62 -8.87
CA HIS A 8 -1.66 -15.86 -8.31
C HIS A 8 -2.77 -15.17 -9.12
N LYS A 9 -2.50 -14.82 -10.38
CA LYS A 9 -3.46 -14.14 -11.27
C LYS A 9 -4.80 -14.86 -11.32
N GLY A 10 -5.89 -14.09 -11.17
CA GLY A 10 -7.26 -14.59 -11.27
C GLY A 10 -7.84 -15.14 -9.97
N ILE A 11 -7.03 -15.33 -8.93
CA ILE A 11 -7.54 -15.74 -7.62
C ILE A 11 -8.45 -14.66 -7.05
N ILE A 12 -9.63 -15.08 -6.59
CA ILE A 12 -10.60 -14.22 -5.91
C ILE A 12 -10.50 -14.49 -4.40
N ILE A 13 -10.12 -13.45 -3.66
CA ILE A 13 -10.05 -13.50 -2.20
C ILE A 13 -11.31 -12.83 -1.64
N HIS A 14 -12.09 -13.59 -0.87
CA HIS A 14 -13.34 -13.14 -0.25
C HIS A 14 -13.09 -12.70 1.19
N ALA A 15 -13.14 -11.38 1.41
CA ALA A 15 -13.07 -10.84 2.76
C ALA A 15 -14.40 -11.10 3.52
N PRO A 16 -14.33 -11.35 4.84
CA PRO A 16 -15.51 -11.43 5.68
C PRO A 16 -16.36 -10.16 5.61
N LYS A 17 -17.67 -10.31 5.70
CA LYS A 17 -18.58 -9.17 5.84
C LYS A 17 -18.34 -8.46 7.18
N GLY A 18 -18.45 -7.13 7.19
CA GLY A 18 -18.36 -6.32 8.41
C GLY A 18 -16.99 -5.80 8.77
N LEU A 19 -15.94 -6.09 7.98
CA LEU A 19 -14.67 -5.39 8.15
C LEU A 19 -14.80 -3.93 7.71
N PRO A 20 -14.17 -2.97 8.44
CA PRO A 20 -14.28 -1.53 8.18
C PRO A 20 -13.36 -1.11 7.01
N VAL A 21 -13.56 -1.71 5.84
CA VAL A 21 -12.67 -1.49 4.69
C VAL A 21 -13.44 -1.03 3.47
N ARG A 22 -12.84 -0.13 2.70
CA ARG A 22 -13.23 0.24 1.36
C ARG A 22 -12.18 -0.34 0.39
N PRO A 23 -12.53 -1.33 -0.43
CA PRO A 23 -11.54 -1.91 -1.34
C PRO A 23 -11.20 -0.91 -2.45
N THR A 24 -9.91 -0.73 -2.72
CA THR A 24 -9.41 -0.12 -3.97
C THR A 24 -10.02 -0.87 -5.14
N THR A 25 -10.58 -0.16 -6.12
CA THR A 25 -11.21 -0.80 -7.27
C THR A 25 -10.18 -1.57 -8.11
N ASP A 26 -10.61 -2.66 -8.76
CA ASP A 26 -9.73 -3.44 -9.65
C ASP A 26 -9.08 -2.54 -10.72
N ARG A 27 -9.84 -1.58 -11.28
CA ARG A 27 -9.33 -0.64 -12.30
C ARG A 27 -8.24 0.29 -11.76
N ALA A 28 -8.44 0.86 -10.58
CA ALA A 28 -7.45 1.75 -9.95
C ALA A 28 -6.18 0.95 -9.60
N LYS A 29 -6.35 -0.25 -9.03
CA LYS A 29 -5.24 -1.16 -8.72
C LYS A 29 -4.46 -1.56 -9.97
N GLU A 30 -5.13 -1.99 -11.04
CA GLU A 30 -4.49 -2.34 -12.32
C GLU A 30 -3.67 -1.17 -12.87
N SER A 31 -4.24 0.02 -12.88
CA SER A 31 -3.55 1.22 -13.35
C SER A 31 -2.33 1.57 -12.51
N LEU A 32 -2.43 1.46 -11.17
CA LEU A 32 -1.30 1.65 -10.26
C LEU A 32 -0.16 0.69 -10.58
N PHE A 33 -0.48 -0.60 -10.66
CA PHE A 33 0.53 -1.63 -10.90
C PHE A 33 1.14 -1.57 -12.29
N ASN A 34 0.43 -1.11 -13.32
CA ASN A 34 0.98 -0.84 -14.65
C ASN A 34 2.03 0.29 -14.61
N ILE A 35 1.80 1.34 -13.81
CA ILE A 35 2.80 2.39 -13.59
C ILE A 35 4.02 1.80 -12.90
N LEU A 36 3.84 1.01 -11.85
CA LEU A 36 4.95 0.42 -11.11
C LEU A 36 5.79 -0.57 -11.95
N GLU A 37 5.17 -1.40 -12.78
CA GLU A 37 5.87 -2.33 -13.68
C GLU A 37 6.78 -1.64 -14.69
N ASN A 38 6.44 -0.43 -15.11
CA ASN A 38 7.28 0.35 -16.03
C ASN A 38 8.47 1.02 -15.34
N ASN A 39 8.50 1.06 -14.01
CA ASN A 39 9.52 1.80 -13.25
C ASN A 39 10.34 0.92 -12.30
N PHE A 40 9.88 -0.28 -11.97
CA PHE A 40 10.49 -1.13 -10.95
C PHE A 40 10.58 -2.59 -11.37
N ASP A 41 11.65 -3.25 -10.96
CA ASP A 41 11.82 -4.69 -11.01
C ASP A 41 11.21 -5.31 -9.73
N PHE A 42 10.06 -5.96 -9.87
CA PHE A 42 9.30 -6.46 -8.72
C PHE A 42 10.08 -7.46 -7.87
N GLU A 43 10.91 -8.31 -8.46
CA GLU A 43 11.67 -9.34 -7.71
C GLU A 43 12.66 -8.76 -6.71
N LYS A 44 13.00 -7.47 -6.83
CA LYS A 44 13.89 -6.75 -5.93
C LYS A 44 13.16 -5.91 -4.88
N LEU A 45 11.85 -5.68 -5.05
CA LEU A 45 11.11 -4.73 -4.24
C LEU A 45 10.87 -5.20 -2.81
N THR A 46 11.11 -4.28 -1.88
CA THR A 46 10.59 -4.30 -0.51
C THR A 46 9.45 -3.30 -0.41
N CYS A 47 8.26 -3.78 -0.03
CA CYS A 47 7.03 -2.99 -0.06
C CYS A 47 6.41 -2.86 1.34
N LEU A 48 5.89 -1.68 1.64
CA LEU A 48 5.12 -1.40 2.85
C LEU A 48 3.71 -0.94 2.45
N ASP A 49 2.69 -1.65 2.94
CA ASP A 49 1.28 -1.34 2.74
C ASP A 49 0.70 -0.82 4.06
N LEU A 50 0.51 0.49 4.14
CA LEU A 50 -0.02 1.20 5.30
C LEU A 50 -1.53 1.35 5.18
N PHE A 51 -2.25 1.14 6.30
CA PHE A 51 -3.72 1.04 6.32
C PHE A 51 -4.20 -0.09 5.41
N SER A 52 -3.54 -1.24 5.50
CA SER A 52 -3.67 -2.33 4.53
C SER A 52 -5.07 -2.94 4.43
N GLY A 53 -5.96 -2.68 5.41
CA GLY A 53 -7.31 -3.23 5.43
C GLY A 53 -7.29 -4.74 5.24
N THR A 54 -7.90 -5.22 4.17
CA THR A 54 -7.92 -6.66 3.84
C THR A 54 -6.71 -7.13 3.01
N GLY A 55 -5.71 -6.28 2.76
CA GLY A 55 -4.47 -6.65 2.09
C GLY A 55 -4.52 -6.67 0.55
N ASN A 56 -5.53 -6.03 -0.06
CA ASN A 56 -5.75 -6.08 -1.51
C ASN A 56 -4.53 -5.66 -2.35
N VAL A 57 -3.82 -4.61 -1.95
CA VAL A 57 -2.61 -4.11 -2.62
C VAL A 57 -1.40 -4.98 -2.30
N ALA A 58 -1.26 -5.40 -1.05
CA ALA A 58 -0.17 -6.27 -0.61
C ALA A 58 -0.16 -7.63 -1.34
N TYR A 59 -1.32 -8.26 -1.54
CA TYR A 59 -1.38 -9.53 -2.30
C TYR A 59 -0.99 -9.35 -3.77
N GLU A 60 -1.30 -8.22 -4.37
CA GLU A 60 -0.88 -7.93 -5.74
C GLU A 60 0.65 -7.80 -5.84
N PHE A 61 1.30 -7.09 -4.88
CA PHE A 61 2.76 -7.06 -4.79
C PHE A 61 3.35 -8.46 -4.65
N CYS A 62 2.81 -9.27 -3.76
CA CYS A 62 3.28 -10.66 -3.57
C CYS A 62 3.12 -11.50 -4.84
N SER A 63 1.96 -11.41 -5.50
CA SER A 63 1.68 -12.17 -6.73
C SER A 63 2.60 -11.80 -7.88
N ARG A 64 3.05 -10.54 -7.96
CA ARG A 64 4.00 -10.05 -8.97
C ARG A 64 5.46 -10.30 -8.60
N GLY A 65 5.72 -10.97 -7.49
CA GLY A 65 7.06 -11.44 -7.12
C GLY A 65 7.85 -10.50 -6.21
N ALA A 66 7.21 -9.52 -5.53
CA ALA A 66 7.91 -8.66 -4.60
C ALA A 66 8.68 -9.47 -3.54
N LYS A 67 9.94 -9.07 -3.27
CA LYS A 67 10.87 -9.76 -2.39
C LYS A 67 10.38 -9.81 -0.94
N LYS A 68 9.81 -8.72 -0.45
CA LYS A 68 9.27 -8.60 0.92
C LYS A 68 8.09 -7.64 0.90
N VAL A 69 6.99 -8.02 1.53
CA VAL A 69 5.81 -7.17 1.69
C VAL A 69 5.42 -7.11 3.15
N THR A 70 5.30 -5.90 3.71
CA THR A 70 4.83 -5.68 5.08
C THR A 70 3.50 -4.94 5.04
N SER A 71 2.45 -5.52 5.61
CA SER A 71 1.14 -4.90 5.76
C SER A 71 0.93 -4.44 7.19
N VAL A 72 0.49 -3.21 7.37
CA VAL A 72 0.23 -2.61 8.69
C VAL A 72 -1.20 -2.10 8.75
N ASP A 73 -1.92 -2.54 9.76
CA ASP A 73 -3.26 -2.05 10.07
C ASP A 73 -3.51 -2.09 11.58
N ILE A 74 -4.37 -1.22 12.06
CA ILE A 74 -4.78 -1.19 13.48
C ILE A 74 -5.88 -2.21 13.78
N ASP A 75 -6.71 -2.57 12.79
CA ASP A 75 -7.84 -3.45 12.94
C ASP A 75 -7.41 -4.92 13.10
N PHE A 76 -7.87 -5.53 14.19
CA PHE A 76 -7.55 -6.93 14.50
C PHE A 76 -8.14 -7.91 13.47
N GLY A 77 -9.38 -7.66 13.02
CA GLY A 77 -10.07 -8.51 12.05
C GLY A 77 -9.38 -8.50 10.70
N CYS A 78 -8.93 -7.33 10.24
CA CYS A 78 -8.15 -7.17 9.02
C CYS A 78 -6.84 -7.94 9.09
N ILE A 79 -6.06 -7.76 10.15
CA ILE A 79 -4.78 -8.45 10.33
C ILE A 79 -4.94 -9.97 10.48
N LYS A 80 -5.97 -10.42 11.21
CA LYS A 80 -6.29 -11.84 11.29
C LYS A 80 -6.58 -12.42 9.90
N PHE A 81 -7.44 -11.75 9.13
CA PHE A 81 -7.79 -12.17 7.77
C PHE A 81 -6.56 -12.21 6.85
N ILE A 82 -5.67 -11.19 6.92
CA ILE A 82 -4.43 -11.19 6.14
C ILE A 82 -3.55 -12.39 6.50
N LYS A 83 -3.37 -12.70 7.79
CA LYS A 83 -2.56 -13.85 8.23
C LYS A 83 -3.13 -15.19 7.75
N GLU A 84 -4.44 -15.37 7.80
CA GLU A 84 -5.11 -16.56 7.27
C GLU A 84 -4.93 -16.67 5.74
N THR A 85 -5.01 -15.55 5.02
CA THR A 85 -4.82 -15.47 3.58
C THR A 85 -3.38 -15.77 3.18
N ILE A 86 -2.39 -15.28 3.92
CA ILE A 86 -0.96 -15.60 3.76
C ILE A 86 -0.75 -17.11 3.81
N LEU A 87 -1.27 -17.77 4.82
CA LEU A 87 -1.13 -19.23 4.99
C LEU A 87 -1.84 -19.98 3.86
N LYS A 88 -3.07 -19.61 3.55
CA LYS A 88 -3.89 -20.28 2.53
C LYS A 88 -3.28 -20.23 1.13
N HIS A 89 -2.70 -19.09 0.77
CA HIS A 89 -2.15 -18.85 -0.57
C HIS A 89 -0.62 -18.90 -0.63
N GLN A 90 0.02 -19.24 0.51
CA GLN A 90 1.48 -19.41 0.60
C GLN A 90 2.27 -18.14 0.21
N PHE A 91 1.80 -16.96 0.62
CA PHE A 91 2.54 -15.70 0.45
C PHE A 91 3.69 -15.59 1.47
N THR A 92 4.71 -16.44 1.34
CA THR A 92 5.80 -16.58 2.31
C THR A 92 6.63 -15.31 2.51
N GLN A 93 6.64 -14.40 1.54
CA GLN A 93 7.33 -13.10 1.57
C GLN A 93 6.52 -12.00 2.28
N MET A 94 5.28 -12.30 2.72
CA MET A 94 4.38 -11.31 3.32
C MET A 94 4.32 -11.41 4.84
N THR A 95 4.34 -10.25 5.51
CA THR A 95 4.16 -10.14 6.97
C THR A 95 3.03 -9.17 7.27
N ALA A 96 2.16 -9.51 8.24
CA ALA A 96 1.07 -8.67 8.70
C ALA A 96 1.28 -8.23 10.15
N VAL A 97 1.28 -6.91 10.38
CA VAL A 97 1.57 -6.26 11.66
C VAL A 97 0.34 -5.50 12.16
N LYS A 98 -0.17 -5.88 13.33
CA LYS A 98 -1.22 -5.12 14.02
C LYS A 98 -0.60 -3.96 14.77
N LYS A 99 -0.72 -2.74 14.25
CA LYS A 99 -0.22 -1.53 14.89
C LYS A 99 -0.89 -0.29 14.33
N ASP A 100 -1.01 0.76 15.12
CA ASP A 100 -1.31 2.10 14.60
C ASP A 100 -0.24 2.53 13.60
N VAL A 101 -0.64 3.02 12.43
CA VAL A 101 0.27 3.30 11.32
C VAL A 101 1.29 4.38 11.66
N PHE A 102 0.89 5.45 12.35
CA PHE A 102 1.84 6.51 12.74
C PHE A 102 2.82 6.01 13.81
N SER A 103 2.35 5.21 14.76
CA SER A 103 3.22 4.55 15.74
C SER A 103 4.20 3.59 15.06
N TYR A 104 3.75 2.86 14.03
CA TYR A 104 4.61 2.00 13.23
C TYR A 104 5.69 2.81 12.51
N MET A 105 5.32 3.83 11.73
CA MET A 105 6.26 4.69 11.01
C MET A 105 7.31 5.34 11.92
N ASN A 106 6.87 5.79 13.12
CA ASN A 106 7.77 6.43 14.09
C ASN A 106 8.82 5.49 14.71
N GLN A 107 8.56 4.19 14.74
CA GLN A 107 9.42 3.18 15.35
C GLN A 107 10.13 2.28 14.32
N CYS A 108 9.72 2.37 13.04
CA CYS A 108 10.30 1.57 11.98
C CYS A 108 11.71 2.02 11.65
N THR A 109 12.63 1.08 11.55
CA THR A 109 14.02 1.27 11.12
C THR A 109 14.31 0.69 9.75
N ASP A 110 13.36 -0.09 9.19
CA ASP A 110 13.47 -0.63 7.84
C ASP A 110 13.23 0.46 6.80
N GLN A 111 13.83 0.29 5.62
CA GLN A 111 13.57 1.10 4.44
C GLN A 111 12.89 0.27 3.36
N PHE A 112 12.10 0.93 2.53
CA PHE A 112 11.25 0.30 1.52
C PHE A 112 11.46 0.95 0.15
N ASP A 113 11.27 0.17 -0.91
CA ASP A 113 11.30 0.67 -2.29
C ASP A 113 9.94 1.25 -2.71
N ILE A 114 8.86 0.68 -2.18
CA ILE A 114 7.51 1.20 -2.34
C ILE A 114 6.82 1.27 -0.99
N ILE A 115 6.28 2.44 -0.65
CA ILE A 115 5.32 2.62 0.44
C ILE A 115 3.99 3.01 -0.19
N PHE A 116 2.95 2.21 0.06
CA PHE A 116 1.58 2.52 -0.32
C PHE A 116 0.77 2.86 0.93
N ALA A 117 -0.05 3.90 0.88
CA ALA A 117 -0.89 4.32 2.00
C ALA A 117 -2.29 4.68 1.50
N ASP A 118 -3.30 3.88 1.90
CA ASP A 118 -4.72 4.13 1.65
C ASP A 118 -5.43 4.41 2.99
N ALA A 119 -5.16 5.60 3.55
CA ALA A 119 -5.73 5.99 4.82
C ALA A 119 -7.23 6.26 4.72
N PRO A 120 -8.03 5.96 5.79
CA PRO A 120 -9.42 6.39 5.85
C PRO A 120 -9.57 7.87 5.53
N TYR A 121 -10.50 8.22 4.63
CA TYR A 121 -10.65 9.61 4.16
C TYR A 121 -10.99 10.61 5.26
N ALA A 122 -11.60 10.15 6.35
CA ALA A 122 -11.88 10.96 7.53
C ALA A 122 -10.66 11.16 8.45
N LEU A 123 -9.48 10.64 8.08
CA LEU A 123 -8.28 10.77 8.89
C LEU A 123 -7.64 12.15 8.70
N ASP A 124 -7.79 13.04 9.66
CA ASP A 124 -7.22 14.41 9.64
C ASP A 124 -5.70 14.43 9.39
N LYS A 125 -5.01 13.38 9.85
CA LYS A 125 -3.56 13.24 9.69
C LYS A 125 -3.11 12.71 8.33
N LEU A 126 -4.02 12.35 7.42
CA LEU A 126 -3.65 11.82 6.10
C LEU A 126 -2.64 12.73 5.37
N PRO A 127 -2.83 14.07 5.32
CA PRO A 127 -1.87 14.94 4.64
C PRO A 127 -0.48 14.97 5.27
N THR A 128 -0.30 14.46 6.48
CA THR A 128 1.02 14.42 7.14
C THR A 128 1.82 13.15 6.83
N ILE A 129 1.22 12.17 6.16
CA ILE A 129 1.90 10.89 5.83
C ILE A 129 3.19 11.12 5.04
N PRO A 130 3.23 11.94 3.96
CA PRO A 130 4.47 12.17 3.22
C PRO A 130 5.56 12.76 4.11
N MET A 131 5.23 13.78 4.91
CA MET A 131 6.18 14.39 5.83
C MET A 131 6.81 13.34 6.76
N VAL A 132 6.00 12.52 7.42
CA VAL A 132 6.50 11.49 8.35
C VAL A 132 7.38 10.47 7.64
N VAL A 133 6.98 9.99 6.46
CA VAL A 133 7.76 9.00 5.69
C VAL A 133 9.16 9.53 5.35
N PHE A 134 9.25 10.79 4.90
CA PHE A 134 10.54 11.38 4.53
C PHE A 134 11.38 11.79 5.75
N GLU A 135 10.79 12.33 6.80
CA GLU A 135 11.51 12.68 8.05
C GLU A 135 12.09 11.42 8.73
N LYS A 136 11.37 10.31 8.69
CA LYS A 136 11.83 9.03 9.24
C LYS A 136 12.72 8.24 8.29
N GLN A 137 12.98 8.76 7.09
CA GLN A 137 13.84 8.13 6.08
C GLN A 137 13.42 6.68 5.76
N LEU A 138 12.11 6.43 5.63
CA LEU A 138 11.58 5.09 5.39
C LEU A 138 11.72 4.61 3.93
N LEU A 139 12.21 5.46 3.03
CA LEU A 139 12.38 5.14 1.61
C LEU A 139 13.85 4.87 1.27
N ASN A 140 14.10 3.80 0.53
CA ASN A 140 15.36 3.53 -0.16
C ASN A 140 15.66 4.64 -1.20
N PRO A 141 16.91 4.79 -1.69
CA PRO A 141 17.19 5.63 -2.86
C PRO A 141 16.32 5.24 -4.07
N ASN A 142 15.77 6.22 -4.77
CA ASN A 142 14.84 6.07 -5.93
C ASN A 142 13.50 5.42 -5.61
N ALA A 143 13.17 5.21 -4.34
CA ALA A 143 11.91 4.63 -3.90
C ALA A 143 10.76 5.64 -3.98
N TRP A 144 9.52 5.11 -4.03
CA TRP A 144 8.32 5.92 -4.11
C TRP A 144 7.39 5.72 -2.90
N LEU A 145 6.82 6.83 -2.43
CA LEU A 145 5.61 6.82 -1.62
C LEU A 145 4.41 7.11 -2.51
N ILE A 146 3.34 6.33 -2.35
CA ILE A 146 2.08 6.49 -3.04
C ILE A 146 0.98 6.64 -1.99
N VAL A 147 0.25 7.75 -2.05
CA VAL A 147 -0.86 8.01 -1.12
C VAL A 147 -2.17 8.03 -1.90
N GLU A 148 -3.08 7.12 -1.56
CA GLU A 148 -4.46 7.15 -2.04
C GLU A 148 -5.27 8.11 -1.15
N HIS A 149 -6.04 8.99 -1.79
CA HIS A 149 -6.89 9.98 -1.10
C HIS A 149 -8.07 10.40 -1.97
N GLN A 150 -9.03 11.11 -1.39
CA GLN A 150 -10.13 11.69 -2.16
C GLN A 150 -9.64 12.75 -3.15
N SER A 151 -10.30 12.85 -4.30
CA SER A 151 -9.94 13.78 -5.37
C SER A 151 -10.11 15.27 -5.00
N ASN A 152 -10.82 15.57 -3.92
CA ASN A 152 -10.96 16.94 -3.38
C ASN A 152 -9.79 17.38 -2.49
N LEU A 153 -8.94 16.45 -2.05
CA LEU A 153 -7.70 16.77 -1.34
C LEU A 153 -6.58 17.00 -2.36
N ASP A 154 -5.83 18.08 -2.22
CA ASP A 154 -4.66 18.35 -3.07
C ASP A 154 -3.37 18.27 -2.25
N LEU A 155 -2.52 17.31 -2.61
CA LEU A 155 -1.20 17.12 -2.01
C LEU A 155 -0.07 17.63 -2.91
N SER A 156 -0.38 18.25 -4.06
CA SER A 156 0.61 18.65 -5.08
C SER A 156 1.61 19.70 -4.63
N GLN A 157 1.29 20.47 -3.58
CA GLN A 157 2.17 21.50 -3.03
C GLN A 157 3.15 20.94 -1.98
N GLN A 158 3.06 19.67 -1.65
CA GLN A 158 3.96 19.07 -0.67
C GLN A 158 5.34 18.78 -1.26
N LYS A 159 6.36 18.90 -0.41
CA LYS A 159 7.73 18.53 -0.78
C LYS A 159 7.79 17.09 -1.26
N TYR A 160 8.65 16.82 -2.27
CA TYR A 160 8.83 15.50 -2.87
C TYR A 160 7.67 14.99 -3.74
N PHE A 161 6.56 15.73 -3.87
CA PHE A 161 5.50 15.40 -4.82
C PHE A 161 6.05 15.50 -6.26
N PHE A 162 5.71 14.52 -7.13
CA PHE A 162 6.11 14.60 -8.53
C PHE A 162 4.99 14.29 -9.52
N GLU A 163 3.95 13.56 -9.10
CA GLU A 163 2.86 13.17 -9.99
C GLU A 163 1.57 12.87 -9.22
N LYS A 164 0.40 13.00 -9.89
CA LYS A 164 -0.88 12.47 -9.41
C LYS A 164 -1.69 11.83 -10.54
N ARG A 165 -2.48 10.82 -10.21
CA ARG A 165 -3.41 10.14 -11.11
C ARG A 165 -4.78 10.03 -10.47
N ASN A 166 -5.82 10.43 -11.21
CA ASN A 166 -7.20 10.40 -10.75
C ASN A 166 -7.94 9.18 -11.30
N TYR A 167 -8.65 8.49 -10.43
CA TYR A 167 -9.48 7.32 -10.75
C TYR A 167 -10.86 7.48 -10.10
N GLY A 168 -11.75 8.21 -10.79
CA GLY A 168 -13.06 8.54 -10.24
C GLY A 168 -12.96 9.43 -9.01
N GLN A 169 -13.37 8.91 -7.86
CA GLN A 169 -13.31 9.63 -6.58
C GLN A 169 -11.98 9.47 -5.83
N SER A 170 -11.11 8.55 -6.28
CA SER A 170 -9.78 8.32 -5.71
C SER A 170 -8.70 8.98 -6.55
N THR A 171 -7.69 9.50 -5.88
CA THR A 171 -6.45 10.04 -6.46
C THR A 171 -5.26 9.33 -5.84
N PHE A 172 -4.32 8.90 -6.67
CA PHE A 172 -2.99 8.49 -6.22
C PHE A 172 -2.04 9.68 -6.37
N SER A 173 -1.44 10.13 -5.29
CA SER A 173 -0.35 11.10 -5.27
C SER A 173 0.97 10.39 -5.03
N PHE A 174 1.95 10.68 -5.89
CA PHE A 174 3.26 10.03 -5.90
C PHE A 174 4.34 10.98 -5.41
N PHE A 175 5.21 10.48 -4.54
CA PHE A 175 6.31 11.22 -3.94
C PHE A 175 7.60 10.42 -4.05
N LYS A 176 8.74 11.10 -4.29
CA LYS A 176 10.08 10.51 -4.29
C LYS A 176 11.14 11.50 -3.86
N ASN A 177 12.25 11.02 -3.35
CA ASN A 177 13.43 11.86 -3.17
C ASN A 177 13.92 12.39 -4.53
N SER A 178 14.38 13.62 -4.55
CA SER A 178 15.03 14.25 -5.72
C SER A 178 16.36 13.57 -6.01
#